data_c77fc569fcac83bd02865152e08002ba
#
_entry.id   c77fc569fcac83bd02865152e08002ba
#
_cell.length_a   1.000
_cell.length_b   1.000
_cell.length_c   1.000
_cell.angle_alpha   90.00
_cell.angle_beta   90.00
_cell.angle_gamma   90.00
#
_symmetry.space_group_name_H-M   'P 1'
#
loop_
_entity.id
_entity.type
_entity.pdbx_description
1 polymer ?
#
loop_
_entity_poly.entity_id
_entity_poly.type
_entity_poly.pdbx_seq_one_letter_code
_entity_poly.pdbx_strand_id
1 'polypeptide(L)'
;MLKVLGVCLVVLSCTALGFERSLKLTRRLSGLRELQRMVLLIKGEISYRKEALPEALIRAAGRLTPPFSDFLRNVAERADAYDGILFADIFMQEAETAFGDSALTKEDKEELRQLGQYLAIWIFPSRKMPWLCFSRNWSGKFRQCRLRFL
;
A
#
# COMPACT_ATOMS: atom_id res chain seq x y z
N MET A 1 47.79 18.06 -9.00
CA MET A 1 46.82 17.52 -9.96
C MET A 1 46.18 16.22 -9.46
N LEU A 2 46.96 15.17 -9.15
CA LEU A 2 46.42 13.87 -8.69
C LEU A 2 45.59 13.95 -7.41
N LYS A 3 46.00 14.77 -6.43
CA LYS A 3 45.28 14.94 -5.16
C LYS A 3 43.87 15.58 -5.34
N VAL A 4 43.78 16.54 -6.24
CA VAL A 4 42.50 17.21 -6.55
C VAL A 4 41.52 16.24 -7.26
N LEU A 5 42.05 15.43 -8.18
CA LEU A 5 41.26 14.40 -8.86
C LEU A 5 40.73 13.37 -7.87
N GLY A 6 41.52 12.93 -6.90
CA GLY A 6 41.06 12.00 -5.85
C GLY A 6 39.95 12.57 -4.98
N VAL A 7 40.04 13.82 -4.56
CA VAL A 7 39.03 14.49 -3.77
C VAL A 7 37.68 14.60 -4.57
N CYS A 8 37.74 15.00 -5.83
CA CYS A 8 36.59 15.08 -6.70
C CYS A 8 35.89 13.73 -6.86
N LEU A 9 36.64 12.63 -7.03
CA LEU A 9 36.11 11.29 -7.15
C LEU A 9 35.38 10.83 -5.88
N VAL A 10 35.94 11.11 -4.72
CA VAL A 10 35.31 10.80 -3.43
C VAL A 10 33.99 11.58 -3.25
N VAL A 11 33.99 12.88 -3.53
CA VAL A 11 32.81 13.72 -3.42
C VAL A 11 31.71 13.24 -4.35
N LEU A 12 32.02 12.92 -5.61
CA LEU A 12 31.05 12.40 -6.59
C LEU A 12 30.45 11.05 -6.15
N SER A 13 31.30 10.14 -5.63
CA SER A 13 30.83 8.84 -5.15
C SER A 13 29.90 8.98 -3.94
N CYS A 14 30.22 9.82 -2.97
CA CYS A 14 29.38 10.08 -1.81
C CYS A 14 28.04 10.73 -2.19
N THR A 15 28.06 11.65 -3.14
CA THR A 15 26.85 12.33 -3.63
C THR A 15 25.93 11.35 -4.36
N ALA A 16 26.47 10.49 -5.21
CA ALA A 16 25.71 9.49 -5.94
C ALA A 16 25.01 8.49 -4.99
N LEU A 17 25.73 7.98 -3.99
CA LEU A 17 25.17 7.07 -2.98
C LEU A 17 24.09 7.73 -2.12
N GLY A 18 24.26 8.99 -1.75
CA GLY A 18 23.27 9.77 -1.02
C GLY A 18 21.99 9.98 -1.82
N PHE A 19 22.13 10.28 -3.11
CA PHE A 19 21.00 10.50 -4.00
C PHE A 19 20.16 9.22 -4.23
N GLU A 20 20.81 8.08 -4.41
CA GLU A 20 20.11 6.78 -4.55
C GLU A 20 19.28 6.41 -3.31
N ARG A 21 19.85 6.64 -2.13
CA ARG A 21 19.12 6.43 -0.86
C ARG A 21 17.91 7.35 -0.73
N SER A 22 18.06 8.62 -1.07
CA SER A 22 16.99 9.61 -1.04
C SER A 22 15.83 9.24 -1.98
N LEU A 23 16.12 8.81 -3.20
CA LEU A 23 15.11 8.39 -4.17
C LEU A 23 14.31 7.17 -3.70
N LYS A 24 14.98 6.16 -3.13
CA LYS A 24 14.30 4.95 -2.59
C LYS A 24 13.32 5.31 -1.48
N LEU A 25 13.71 6.23 -0.61
CA LEU A 25 12.86 6.68 0.49
C LEU A 25 11.67 7.51 0.01
N THR A 26 11.87 8.39 -0.96
CA THR A 26 10.79 9.19 -1.56
C THR A 26 9.76 8.29 -2.25
N ARG A 27 10.22 7.28 -3.00
CA ARG A 27 9.34 6.28 -3.63
C ARG A 27 8.54 5.49 -2.60
N ARG A 28 9.17 5.07 -1.50
CA ARG A 28 8.48 4.39 -0.40
C ARG A 28 7.41 5.27 0.24
N LEU A 29 7.72 6.54 0.52
CA LEU A 29 6.76 7.48 1.10
C LEU A 29 5.56 7.74 0.17
N SER A 30 5.79 7.85 -1.13
CA SER A 30 4.68 8.01 -2.09
C SER A 30 3.80 6.77 -2.14
N GLY A 31 4.38 5.57 -2.13
CA GLY A 31 3.64 4.31 -2.07
C GLY A 31 2.80 4.19 -0.80
N LEU A 32 3.36 4.52 0.37
CA LEU A 32 2.62 4.49 1.64
C LEU A 32 1.46 5.51 1.67
N ARG A 33 1.64 6.69 1.08
CA ARG A 33 0.56 7.69 0.97
C ARG A 33 -0.59 7.19 0.10
N GLU A 34 -0.27 6.59 -1.03
CA GLU A 34 -1.28 6.07 -1.94
C GLU A 34 -2.00 4.87 -1.32
N LEU A 35 -1.29 4.03 -0.59
CA LEU A 35 -1.86 2.93 0.18
C LEU A 35 -2.82 3.44 1.27
N GLN A 36 -2.44 4.49 2.00
CA GLN A 36 -3.33 5.14 2.97
C GLN A 36 -4.59 5.71 2.30
N ARG A 37 -4.42 6.36 1.16
CA ARG A 37 -5.52 6.88 0.36
C ARG A 37 -6.46 5.76 -0.09
N MET A 38 -5.92 4.64 -0.57
CA MET A 38 -6.68 3.44 -0.94
C MET A 38 -7.55 2.94 0.22
N VAL A 39 -6.97 2.77 1.40
CA VAL A 39 -7.70 2.32 2.60
C VAL A 39 -8.84 3.27 2.97
N LEU A 40 -8.60 4.58 2.92
CA LEU A 40 -9.62 5.59 3.22
C LEU A 40 -10.75 5.60 2.19
N LEU A 41 -10.45 5.42 0.91
CA LEU A 41 -11.45 5.34 -0.15
C LEU A 41 -12.32 4.09 0.01
N ILE A 42 -11.72 2.91 0.20
CA ILE A 42 -12.47 1.66 0.42
C ILE A 42 -13.37 1.80 1.65
N LYS A 43 -12.83 2.32 2.75
CA LYS A 43 -13.61 2.58 3.97
C LYS A 43 -14.81 3.50 3.69
N GLY A 44 -14.59 4.57 2.93
CA GLY A 44 -15.64 5.52 2.57
C GLY A 44 -16.76 4.84 1.78
N GLU A 45 -16.42 4.12 0.72
CA GLU A 45 -17.42 3.44 -0.13
C GLU A 45 -18.23 2.40 0.67
N ILE A 46 -17.58 1.57 1.49
CA ILE A 46 -18.24 0.56 2.31
C ILE A 46 -19.13 1.20 3.38
N SER A 47 -18.66 2.24 4.08
CA SER A 47 -19.37 2.83 5.21
C SER A 47 -20.60 3.64 4.78
N TYR A 48 -20.50 4.36 3.65
CA TYR A 48 -21.57 5.26 3.21
C TYR A 48 -22.61 4.59 2.30
N ARG A 49 -22.16 3.70 1.41
CA ARG A 49 -23.05 3.18 0.36
C ARG A 49 -23.67 1.83 0.65
N LYS A 50 -23.09 1.05 1.56
CA LYS A 50 -23.51 -0.34 1.88
C LYS A 50 -23.63 -1.24 0.63
N GLU A 51 -22.83 -0.94 -0.38
CA GLU A 51 -22.77 -1.69 -1.64
C GLU A 51 -21.98 -2.99 -1.47
N ALA A 52 -22.08 -3.88 -2.46
CA ALA A 52 -21.26 -5.09 -2.52
C ALA A 52 -19.76 -4.71 -2.59
N LEU A 53 -18.91 -5.52 -1.94
CA LEU A 53 -17.48 -5.22 -1.86
C LEU A 53 -16.80 -5.09 -3.22
N PRO A 54 -17.07 -5.92 -4.25
CA PRO A 54 -16.44 -5.76 -5.58
C PRO A 54 -16.73 -4.39 -6.19
N GLU A 55 -17.96 -3.91 -6.11
CA GLU A 55 -18.34 -2.58 -6.63
C GLU A 55 -17.62 -1.43 -5.88
N ALA A 56 -17.52 -1.55 -4.56
CA ALA A 56 -16.78 -0.58 -3.73
C ALA A 56 -15.30 -0.52 -4.12
N LEU A 57 -14.68 -1.68 -4.42
CA LEU A 57 -13.29 -1.77 -4.85
C LEU A 57 -13.09 -1.15 -6.24
N ILE A 58 -13.98 -1.40 -7.20
CA ILE A 58 -13.92 -0.82 -8.55
C ILE A 58 -14.03 0.71 -8.49
N ARG A 59 -14.92 1.25 -7.65
CA ARG A 59 -15.05 2.71 -7.48
C ARG A 59 -13.85 3.33 -6.81
N ALA A 60 -13.29 2.67 -5.81
CA ALA A 60 -12.06 3.11 -5.17
C ALA A 60 -10.89 3.11 -6.17
N ALA A 61 -10.80 2.07 -7.01
CA ALA A 61 -9.80 1.95 -8.07
C ALA A 61 -9.83 3.13 -9.05
N GLY A 62 -11.03 3.61 -9.41
CA GLY A 62 -11.18 4.76 -10.31
C GLY A 62 -10.62 6.09 -9.77
N ARG A 63 -10.27 6.15 -8.49
CA ARG A 63 -9.72 7.36 -7.83
C ARG A 63 -8.25 7.22 -7.44
N LEU A 64 -7.63 6.09 -7.79
CA LEU A 64 -6.25 5.78 -7.49
C LEU A 64 -5.39 5.76 -8.75
N THR A 65 -4.09 5.87 -8.56
CA THR A 65 -3.11 5.75 -9.64
C THR A 65 -2.53 4.33 -9.71
N PRO A 66 -2.10 3.86 -10.90
CA PRO A 66 -1.36 2.61 -10.99
C PRO A 66 -0.10 2.61 -10.08
N PRO A 67 0.26 1.50 -9.45
CA PRO A 67 -0.30 0.14 -9.58
C PRO A 67 -1.53 -0.15 -8.68
N PHE A 68 -1.94 0.77 -7.80
CA PHE A 68 -3.02 0.54 -6.83
C PHE A 68 -4.40 0.43 -7.48
N SER A 69 -4.65 1.19 -8.56
CA SER A 69 -5.89 1.10 -9.33
C SER A 69 -6.07 -0.28 -9.96
N ASP A 70 -5.00 -0.79 -10.60
CA ASP A 70 -5.04 -2.08 -11.29
C ASP A 70 -5.16 -3.22 -10.29
N PHE A 71 -4.44 -3.14 -9.17
CA PHE A 71 -4.56 -4.07 -8.06
C PHE A 71 -6.02 -4.21 -7.58
N LEU A 72 -6.70 -3.11 -7.26
CA LEU A 72 -8.07 -3.18 -6.77
C LEU A 72 -9.06 -3.68 -7.82
N ARG A 73 -8.83 -3.36 -9.09
CA ARG A 73 -9.66 -3.86 -10.19
C ARG A 73 -9.54 -5.37 -10.34
N ASN A 74 -8.32 -5.89 -10.34
CA ASN A 74 -8.05 -7.33 -10.44
C ASN A 74 -8.66 -8.08 -9.24
N VAL A 75 -8.48 -7.54 -8.02
CA VAL A 75 -9.10 -8.12 -6.81
C VAL A 75 -10.63 -8.15 -6.94
N ALA A 76 -11.25 -7.07 -7.44
CA ALA A 76 -12.70 -6.99 -7.60
C ALA A 76 -13.21 -7.99 -8.63
N GLU A 77 -12.58 -8.10 -9.79
CA GLU A 77 -12.94 -9.02 -10.86
C GLU A 77 -12.84 -10.49 -10.39
N ARG A 78 -11.76 -10.84 -9.71
CA ARG A 78 -11.60 -12.20 -9.15
C ARG A 78 -12.56 -12.50 -8.02
N ALA A 79 -12.88 -11.51 -7.18
CA ALA A 79 -13.85 -11.66 -6.10
C ALA A 79 -15.28 -11.84 -6.64
N ASP A 80 -15.61 -11.22 -7.78
CA ASP A 80 -16.94 -11.34 -8.43
C ASP A 80 -17.09 -12.68 -9.16
N ALA A 81 -16.01 -13.27 -9.62
CA ALA A 81 -16.02 -14.57 -10.31
C ALA A 81 -16.43 -15.76 -9.41
N TYR A 82 -16.50 -15.58 -8.09
CA TYR A 82 -16.94 -16.59 -7.11
C TYR A 82 -16.25 -17.97 -7.26
N ASP A 83 -14.95 -18.00 -7.50
CA ASP A 83 -14.18 -19.24 -7.72
C ASP A 83 -14.03 -20.14 -6.47
N GLY A 84 -14.77 -19.88 -5.41
CA GLY A 84 -14.68 -20.63 -4.15
C GLY A 84 -13.41 -20.36 -3.33
N ILE A 85 -12.56 -19.44 -3.78
CA ILE A 85 -11.34 -18.99 -3.09
C ILE A 85 -11.71 -17.94 -2.06
N LEU A 86 -11.06 -17.99 -0.89
CA LEU A 86 -11.28 -16.97 0.14
C LEU A 86 -10.82 -15.59 -0.38
N PHE A 87 -11.62 -14.56 -0.14
CA PHE A 87 -11.28 -13.19 -0.54
C PHE A 87 -9.89 -12.75 -0.04
N ALA A 88 -9.52 -13.15 1.18
CA ALA A 88 -8.20 -12.87 1.74
C ALA A 88 -7.06 -13.45 0.90
N ASP A 89 -7.23 -14.64 0.33
CA ASP A 89 -6.23 -15.29 -0.50
C ASP A 89 -6.13 -14.62 -1.87
N ILE A 90 -7.27 -14.25 -2.47
CA ILE A 90 -7.30 -13.45 -3.71
C ILE A 90 -6.56 -12.14 -3.51
N PHE A 91 -6.89 -11.42 -2.43
CA PHE A 91 -6.28 -10.15 -2.10
C PHE A 91 -4.76 -10.25 -1.92
N MET A 92 -4.30 -11.33 -1.29
CA MET A 92 -2.88 -11.60 -1.08
C MET A 92 -2.13 -11.91 -2.38
N GLN A 93 -2.67 -12.79 -3.22
CA GLN A 93 -2.06 -13.14 -4.49
C GLN A 93 -1.91 -11.92 -5.40
N GLU A 94 -2.96 -11.11 -5.51
CA GLU A 94 -2.90 -9.88 -6.29
C GLU A 94 -1.95 -8.85 -5.68
N ALA A 95 -1.87 -8.77 -4.34
CA ALA A 95 -0.93 -7.89 -3.66
C ALA A 95 0.53 -8.29 -3.91
N GLU A 96 0.86 -9.58 -3.93
CA GLU A 96 2.19 -10.06 -4.26
C GLU A 96 2.54 -9.77 -5.72
N THR A 97 1.59 -9.94 -6.63
CA THR A 97 1.78 -9.65 -8.06
C THR A 97 1.99 -8.15 -8.30
N ALA A 98 1.17 -7.30 -7.69
CA ALA A 98 1.21 -5.85 -7.91
C ALA A 98 2.38 -5.17 -7.18
N PHE A 99 2.76 -5.67 -6.00
CA PHE A 99 3.72 -5.02 -5.11
C PHE A 99 4.97 -5.86 -4.82
N GLY A 100 5.19 -6.97 -5.52
CA GLY A 100 6.35 -7.85 -5.36
C GLY A 100 7.67 -7.09 -5.46
N ASP A 101 7.84 -6.30 -6.51
CA ASP A 101 9.03 -5.50 -6.82
C ASP A 101 8.92 -4.04 -6.34
N SER A 102 7.90 -3.71 -5.53
CA SER A 102 7.69 -2.35 -5.04
C SER A 102 8.67 -1.96 -3.92
N ALA A 103 8.78 -0.66 -3.66
CA ALA A 103 9.58 -0.12 -2.56
C ALA A 103 9.00 -0.40 -1.16
N LEU A 104 7.89 -1.15 -1.06
CA LEU A 104 7.25 -1.53 0.19
C LEU A 104 8.09 -2.57 0.94
N THR A 105 8.22 -2.40 2.25
CA THR A 105 8.93 -3.36 3.11
C THR A 105 8.07 -4.59 3.41
N LYS A 106 8.71 -5.63 3.97
CA LYS A 106 8.00 -6.83 4.42
C LYS A 106 6.92 -6.51 5.45
N GLU A 107 7.20 -5.55 6.34
CA GLU A 107 6.23 -5.08 7.34
C GLU A 107 5.03 -4.38 6.70
N ASP A 108 5.26 -3.55 5.66
CA ASP A 108 4.19 -2.86 4.93
C ASP A 108 3.30 -3.88 4.19
N LYS A 109 3.90 -4.94 3.63
CA LYS A 109 3.18 -6.05 2.98
C LYS A 109 2.36 -6.88 3.98
N GLU A 110 2.89 -7.10 5.19
CA GLU A 110 2.16 -7.79 6.25
C GLU A 110 0.93 -6.99 6.72
N GLU A 111 1.03 -5.66 6.79
CA GLU A 111 -0.13 -4.82 7.08
C GLU A 111 -1.17 -4.85 5.95
N LEU A 112 -0.71 -4.92 4.70
CA LEU A 112 -1.60 -5.10 3.56
C LEU A 112 -2.34 -6.45 3.62
N ARG A 113 -1.66 -7.51 4.07
CA ARG A 113 -2.26 -8.82 4.35
C ARG A 113 -3.36 -8.73 5.41
N GLN A 114 -3.08 -8.06 6.51
CA GLN A 114 -4.08 -7.85 7.56
C GLN A 114 -5.29 -7.08 7.04
N LEU A 115 -5.08 -6.07 6.18
CA LEU A 115 -6.18 -5.35 5.53
C LEU A 115 -7.08 -6.30 4.73
N GLY A 116 -6.50 -7.21 3.93
CA GLY A 116 -7.25 -8.21 3.17
C GLY A 116 -8.11 -9.11 4.07
N GLN A 117 -7.56 -9.55 5.20
CA GLN A 117 -8.32 -10.33 6.18
C GLN A 117 -9.47 -9.53 6.82
N TYR A 118 -9.25 -8.24 7.13
CA TYR A 118 -10.32 -7.39 7.66
C TYR A 118 -11.42 -7.15 6.64
N LEU A 119 -11.09 -6.95 5.37
CA LEU A 119 -12.09 -6.80 4.30
C LEU A 119 -12.88 -8.09 4.10
N ALA A 120 -12.24 -9.27 4.19
CA ALA A 120 -12.92 -10.56 4.11
C ALA A 120 -13.99 -10.75 5.19
N ILE A 121 -13.74 -10.24 6.39
CA ILE A 121 -14.72 -10.30 7.50
C ILE A 121 -15.92 -9.37 7.24
N TRP A 122 -15.74 -8.28 6.50
CA TRP A 122 -16.83 -7.37 6.14
C TRP A 122 -17.80 -7.95 5.10
N ILE A 123 -17.40 -8.94 4.32
CA ILE A 123 -18.28 -9.67 3.40
C ILE A 123 -19.30 -10.50 4.21
N PHE A 124 -18.93 -10.96 5.42
CA PHE A 124 -19.83 -11.68 6.31
C PHE A 124 -20.38 -10.75 7.40
N PRO A 125 -21.66 -10.31 7.34
CA PRO A 125 -22.18 -9.22 8.17
C PRO A 125 -22.38 -9.54 9.65
N SER A 126 -21.80 -10.60 10.19
CA SER A 126 -22.06 -11.08 11.56
C SER A 126 -21.14 -10.57 12.66
N ARG A 127 -20.10 -9.78 12.37
CA ARG A 127 -19.23 -9.25 13.44
C ARG A 127 -18.78 -7.81 13.19
N LYS A 128 -19.24 -6.91 14.05
CA LYS A 128 -18.75 -5.53 14.17
C LYS A 128 -17.27 -5.54 14.58
N MET A 129 -16.33 -5.35 13.63
CA MET A 129 -14.93 -5.20 13.96
C MET A 129 -14.50 -3.73 14.00
N PRO A 130 -13.61 -3.35 14.95
CA PRO A 130 -13.23 -1.95 15.14
C PRO A 130 -12.21 -1.49 14.11
N TRP A 131 -12.65 -0.86 13.04
CA TRP A 131 -11.84 -0.09 12.09
C TRP A 131 -10.90 0.92 12.76
N LEU A 132 -11.27 1.36 13.95
CA LEU A 132 -10.52 2.34 14.75
C LEU A 132 -9.11 1.84 15.14
N CYS A 133 -8.91 0.55 15.34
CA CYS A 133 -7.59 -0.01 15.64
C CYS A 133 -6.67 0.01 14.41
N PHE A 134 -7.19 -0.35 13.24
CA PHE A 134 -6.40 -0.40 12.01
C PHE A 134 -5.94 1.00 11.57
N SER A 135 -6.87 1.97 11.50
CA SER A 135 -6.53 3.34 11.07
C SER A 135 -5.57 4.05 12.02
N ARG A 136 -5.61 3.72 13.30
CA ARG A 136 -4.73 4.32 14.33
C ARG A 136 -3.30 3.79 14.26
N ASN A 137 -3.12 2.50 14.01
CA ASN A 137 -1.81 1.87 13.86
C ASN A 137 -1.10 2.36 12.57
N TRP A 138 -1.85 2.48 11.49
CA TRP A 138 -1.37 3.00 10.22
C TRP A 138 -0.89 4.46 10.31
N SER A 139 -1.67 5.32 10.95
CA SER A 139 -1.31 6.74 11.16
C SER A 139 -0.05 6.92 12.02
N GLY A 140 0.20 6.01 12.96
CA GLY A 140 1.40 5.99 13.80
C GLY A 140 2.68 5.75 13.01
N LYS A 141 2.69 4.78 12.10
CA LYS A 141 3.85 4.46 11.24
C LYS A 141 4.18 5.57 10.25
N PHE A 142 3.16 6.25 9.73
CA PHE A 142 3.36 7.40 8.84
C PHE A 142 4.07 8.55 9.55
N ARG A 143 3.74 8.77 10.82
CA ARG A 143 4.41 9.77 11.67
C ARG A 143 5.86 9.39 11.96
N GLN A 144 6.13 8.13 12.20
CA GLN A 144 7.47 7.60 12.51
C GLN A 144 8.41 7.65 11.29
N CYS A 145 7.89 7.43 10.08
CA CYS A 145 8.65 7.62 8.84
C CYS A 145 9.03 9.09 8.62
N ARG A 146 8.13 10.03 8.95
CA ARG A 146 8.37 11.47 8.83
C ARG A 146 9.42 11.98 9.84
N LEU A 147 9.40 11.49 11.07
CA LEU A 147 10.33 11.93 12.14
C LEU A 147 11.76 11.40 11.95
N ARG A 148 11.98 10.39 11.14
CA ARG A 148 13.32 9.88 10.81
C ARG A 148 14.05 10.73 9.76
N PHE A 149 13.40 11.77 9.24
CA PHE A 149 13.87 12.67 8.19
C PHE A 149 14.12 14.11 8.64
N LEU A 150 13.86 14.45 9.90
CA LEU A 150 14.29 15.67 10.56
C LEU A 150 15.49 15.40 11.46
#